data_9e69b78b8903a31ed7977a8054df9d34
#
_entry.id   9e69b78b8903a31ed7977a8054df9d34
#
_cell.length_a   1.000
_cell.length_b   1.000
_cell.length_c   1.000
_cell.angle_alpha   90.00
_cell.angle_beta   90.00
_cell.angle_gamma   90.00
#
_symmetry.space_group_name_H-M   'P 1'
#
loop_
_entity.id
_entity.type
_entity.pdbx_description
1 polymer ?
#
loop_
_entity_poly.entity_id
_entity_poly.type
_entity_poly.pdbx_seq_one_letter_code
_entity_poly.pdbx_strand_id
1 'polypeptide(L)'
;MTFPNQLSILRIILAPIFLFMFLSDSLLIKQLSLLVFFIAVLTDWYDGWHARKFKSVTKIGVFLDPLADKVLTSFAFLLFYIEGIMPLWMMLVIVGRDIIMTLLRSYHEFKGNTMKTSYIAKVKTFIQMTYIFLILFLMITITFNVDGSLKTSISSFLFSEVNYYLMLLVTLITFYTGVSYFFEKKYQEGV
;
A
#
# COMPACT_ATOMS: atom_id res chain seq x y z
N MET A 1 -24.89 -6.27 1.61
CA MET A 1 -23.43 -6.16 1.34
C MET A 1 -22.86 -7.56 1.22
N THR A 2 -22.06 -7.84 0.21
CA THR A 2 -21.39 -9.12 0.07
C THR A 2 -20.21 -9.21 1.03
N PHE A 3 -19.81 -10.42 1.39
CA PHE A 3 -18.69 -10.66 2.31
C PHE A 3 -17.37 -9.97 1.87
N PRO A 4 -16.97 -10.00 0.58
CA PRO A 4 -15.80 -9.23 0.12
C PRO A 4 -15.88 -7.73 0.42
N ASN A 5 -17.02 -7.09 0.17
CA ASN A 5 -17.18 -5.65 0.44
C ASN A 5 -16.99 -5.30 1.94
N GLN A 6 -17.39 -6.22 2.85
CA GLN A 6 -17.16 -6.04 4.29
C GLN A 6 -15.67 -6.06 4.62
N LEU A 7 -14.89 -6.94 3.97
CA LEU A 7 -13.44 -7.02 4.17
C LEU A 7 -12.72 -5.77 3.65
N SER A 8 -13.18 -5.20 2.53
CA SER A 8 -12.62 -3.94 2.01
C SER A 8 -12.90 -2.77 2.96
N ILE A 9 -14.12 -2.68 3.53
CA ILE A 9 -14.44 -1.67 4.56
C ILE A 9 -13.60 -1.88 5.82
N LEU A 10 -13.47 -3.13 6.27
CA LEU A 10 -12.62 -3.46 7.41
C LEU A 10 -11.19 -2.97 7.21
N ARG A 11 -10.63 -3.15 6.02
CA ARG A 11 -9.28 -2.68 5.67
C ARG A 11 -9.16 -1.16 5.72
N ILE A 12 -10.16 -0.42 5.23
CA ILE A 12 -10.21 1.04 5.33
C ILE A 12 -10.20 1.51 6.78
N ILE A 13 -10.86 0.76 7.67
CA ILE A 13 -10.90 1.06 9.12
C ILE A 13 -9.58 0.66 9.80
N LEU A 14 -9.01 -0.49 9.43
CA LEU A 14 -7.76 -0.98 10.01
C LEU A 14 -6.55 -0.10 9.66
N ALA A 15 -6.56 0.58 8.50
CA ALA A 15 -5.47 1.43 8.08
C ALA A 15 -5.18 2.61 9.05
N PRO A 16 -6.14 3.44 9.44
CA PRO A 16 -5.91 4.47 10.47
C PRO A 16 -5.63 3.85 11.86
N ILE A 17 -6.29 2.74 12.23
CA ILE A 17 -6.02 2.05 13.49
C ILE A 17 -4.56 1.63 13.56
N PHE A 18 -4.02 1.04 12.50
CA PHE A 18 -2.59 0.70 12.38
C PHE A 18 -1.71 1.92 12.66
N LEU A 19 -1.98 3.06 12.00
CA LEU A 19 -1.20 4.27 12.17
C LEU A 19 -1.23 4.77 13.61
N PHE A 20 -2.41 4.92 14.22
CA PHE A 20 -2.53 5.39 15.60
C PHE A 20 -1.90 4.43 16.60
N MET A 21 -2.02 3.13 16.41
CA MET A 21 -1.34 2.13 17.24
C MET A 21 0.18 2.25 17.13
N PHE A 22 0.71 2.47 15.93
CA PHE A 22 2.15 2.61 15.74
C PHE A 22 2.69 3.89 16.39
N LEU A 23 1.93 4.98 16.37
CA LEU A 23 2.30 6.26 16.99
C LEU A 23 2.10 6.29 18.52
N SER A 24 1.57 5.21 19.11
CA SER A 24 1.39 5.12 20.56
C SER A 24 2.73 5.07 21.30
N ASP A 25 2.78 5.65 22.51
CA ASP A 25 3.93 5.57 23.41
C ASP A 25 4.14 4.17 24.00
N SER A 26 3.09 3.34 24.00
CA SER A 26 3.16 1.96 24.50
C SER A 26 3.86 1.05 23.51
N LEU A 27 5.00 0.47 23.90
CA LEU A 27 5.77 -0.47 23.09
C LEU A 27 4.92 -1.67 22.64
N LEU A 28 4.07 -2.19 23.51
CA LEU A 28 3.20 -3.32 23.21
C LEU A 28 2.18 -2.95 22.10
N ILE A 29 1.55 -1.78 22.19
CA ILE A 29 0.59 -1.31 21.19
C ILE A 29 1.30 -1.09 19.85
N LYS A 30 2.49 -0.48 19.89
CA LYS A 30 3.32 -0.29 18.69
C LYS A 30 3.69 -1.64 18.03
N GLN A 31 4.06 -2.65 18.80
CA GLN A 31 4.35 -3.99 18.27
C GLN A 31 3.11 -4.68 17.67
N LEU A 32 1.95 -4.53 18.32
CA LEU A 32 0.68 -5.07 17.82
C LEU A 32 0.22 -4.39 16.53
N SER A 33 0.65 -3.17 16.26
CA SER A 33 0.28 -2.48 15.01
C SER A 33 0.71 -3.23 13.76
N LEU A 34 1.87 -3.90 13.78
CA LEU A 34 2.32 -4.73 12.66
C LEU A 34 1.39 -5.91 12.40
N LEU A 35 0.84 -6.53 13.46
CA LEU A 35 -0.17 -7.58 13.31
C LEU A 35 -1.44 -7.04 12.65
N VAL A 36 -1.89 -5.83 13.04
CA VAL A 36 -3.05 -5.18 12.43
C VAL A 36 -2.79 -4.91 10.94
N PHE A 37 -1.61 -4.38 10.59
CA PHE A 37 -1.22 -4.18 9.19
C PHE A 37 -1.20 -5.50 8.40
N PHE A 38 -0.60 -6.55 8.98
CA PHE A 38 -0.53 -7.86 8.35
C PHE A 38 -1.92 -8.50 8.16
N ILE A 39 -2.80 -8.40 9.15
CA ILE A 39 -4.20 -8.85 9.04
C ILE A 39 -4.90 -8.08 7.91
N ALA A 40 -4.72 -6.78 7.82
CA ALA A 40 -5.32 -5.97 6.76
C ALA A 40 -4.83 -6.41 5.36
N VAL A 41 -3.55 -6.76 5.20
CA VAL A 41 -3.02 -7.31 3.93
C VAL A 41 -3.56 -8.72 3.65
N LEU A 42 -3.67 -9.57 4.66
CA LEU A 42 -4.24 -10.92 4.49
C LEU A 42 -5.71 -10.88 4.08
N THR A 43 -6.49 -9.93 4.60
CA THR A 43 -7.90 -9.77 4.21
C THR A 43 -8.04 -9.42 2.72
N ASP A 44 -7.12 -8.64 2.14
CA ASP A 44 -7.07 -8.35 0.70
C ASP A 44 -6.83 -9.60 -0.16
N TRP A 45 -5.87 -10.42 0.26
CA TRP A 45 -5.60 -11.67 -0.44
C TRP A 45 -6.80 -12.63 -0.39
N TYR A 46 -7.46 -12.70 0.78
CA TYR A 46 -8.59 -13.58 1.01
C TYR A 46 -9.85 -13.14 0.25
N ASP A 47 -10.18 -11.83 0.24
CA ASP A 47 -11.35 -11.31 -0.47
C ASP A 47 -11.22 -11.50 -1.98
N GLY A 48 -10.02 -11.24 -2.54
CA GLY A 48 -9.73 -11.48 -3.95
C GLY A 48 -9.85 -12.97 -4.34
N TRP A 49 -9.40 -13.89 -3.48
CA TRP A 49 -9.59 -15.32 -3.70
C TRP A 49 -11.07 -15.73 -3.63
N HIS A 50 -11.78 -15.25 -2.61
CA HIS A 50 -13.20 -15.55 -2.39
C HIS A 50 -14.07 -15.03 -3.54
N ALA A 51 -13.88 -13.77 -3.97
CA ALA A 51 -14.62 -13.15 -5.05
C ALA A 51 -14.47 -13.93 -6.38
N ARG A 52 -13.25 -14.40 -6.70
CA ARG A 52 -12.99 -15.23 -7.89
C ARG A 52 -13.65 -16.60 -7.80
N LYS A 53 -13.60 -17.25 -6.63
CA LYS A 53 -14.14 -18.60 -6.43
C LYS A 53 -15.66 -18.63 -6.49
N PHE A 54 -16.34 -17.64 -5.90
CA PHE A 54 -17.79 -17.62 -5.75
C PHE A 54 -18.50 -16.67 -6.74
N LYS A 55 -17.77 -16.06 -7.68
CA LYS A 55 -18.31 -15.10 -8.68
C LYS A 55 -19.17 -13.99 -8.06
N SER A 56 -18.87 -13.59 -6.83
CA SER A 56 -19.63 -12.62 -6.03
C SER A 56 -19.16 -11.18 -6.27
N VAL A 57 -18.79 -10.85 -7.49
CA VAL A 57 -18.31 -9.51 -7.87
C VAL A 57 -19.51 -8.55 -7.90
N THR A 58 -19.45 -7.47 -7.14
CA THR A 58 -20.47 -6.43 -7.12
C THR A 58 -19.93 -5.14 -7.74
N LYS A 59 -20.81 -4.29 -8.31
CA LYS A 59 -20.40 -2.97 -8.84
C LYS A 59 -19.72 -2.09 -7.80
N ILE A 60 -20.14 -2.19 -6.53
CA ILE A 60 -19.54 -1.46 -5.40
C ILE A 60 -18.17 -2.05 -5.06
N GLY A 61 -18.02 -3.38 -5.06
CA GLY A 61 -16.75 -4.06 -4.77
C GLY A 61 -15.67 -3.69 -5.78
N VAL A 62 -15.98 -3.66 -7.06
CA VAL A 62 -15.05 -3.24 -8.13
C VAL A 62 -14.40 -1.87 -7.87
N PHE A 63 -15.12 -0.98 -7.19
CA PHE A 63 -14.59 0.32 -6.78
C PHE A 63 -13.91 0.29 -5.41
N LEU A 64 -14.53 -0.41 -4.45
CA LEU A 64 -14.11 -0.37 -3.04
C LEU A 64 -12.81 -1.15 -2.78
N ASP A 65 -12.63 -2.31 -3.44
CA ASP A 65 -11.48 -3.18 -3.23
C ASP A 65 -10.15 -2.50 -3.61
N PRO A 66 -9.99 -1.93 -4.85
CA PRO A 66 -8.77 -1.23 -5.20
C PRO A 66 -8.52 0.02 -4.36
N LEU A 67 -9.59 0.69 -3.89
CA LEU A 67 -9.46 1.85 -3.02
C LEU A 67 -8.96 1.47 -1.63
N ALA A 68 -9.50 0.40 -1.04
CA ALA A 68 -9.12 -0.09 0.27
C ALA A 68 -7.63 -0.49 0.32
N ASP A 69 -7.12 -1.16 -0.73
CA ASP A 69 -5.71 -1.48 -0.88
C ASP A 69 -4.83 -0.20 -0.87
N LYS A 70 -5.25 0.83 -1.61
CA LYS A 70 -4.48 2.08 -1.68
C LYS A 70 -4.57 2.92 -0.41
N VAL A 71 -5.66 2.86 0.31
CA VAL A 71 -5.78 3.48 1.64
C VAL A 71 -4.75 2.86 2.60
N LEU A 72 -4.66 1.53 2.69
CA LEU A 72 -3.72 0.86 3.59
C LEU A 72 -2.26 1.24 3.29
N THR A 73 -1.85 1.17 2.01
CA THR A 73 -0.48 1.55 1.61
C THR A 73 -0.19 3.03 1.82
N SER A 74 -1.20 3.91 1.64
CA SER A 74 -1.07 5.35 1.90
C SER A 74 -0.79 5.64 3.37
N PHE A 75 -1.46 4.93 4.29
CA PHE A 75 -1.21 5.07 5.73
C PHE A 75 0.18 4.55 6.13
N ALA A 76 0.72 3.53 5.47
CA ALA A 76 2.09 3.10 5.68
C ALA A 76 3.11 4.18 5.24
N PHE A 77 2.93 4.80 4.07
CA PHE A 77 3.79 5.91 3.65
C PHE A 77 3.62 7.16 4.51
N LEU A 78 2.40 7.44 4.97
CA LEU A 78 2.15 8.52 5.92
C LEU A 78 2.91 8.30 7.24
N LEU A 79 2.94 7.06 7.74
CA LEU A 79 3.75 6.69 8.90
C LEU A 79 5.24 6.96 8.65
N PHE A 80 5.79 6.56 7.51
CA PHE A 80 7.20 6.81 7.18
C PHE A 80 7.54 8.30 7.11
N TYR A 81 6.60 9.12 6.64
CA TYR A 81 6.74 10.57 6.67
C TYR A 81 6.72 11.12 8.11
N ILE A 82 5.77 10.70 8.94
CA ILE A 82 5.65 11.17 10.33
C ILE A 82 6.90 10.80 11.14
N GLU A 83 7.44 9.59 10.95
CA GLU A 83 8.67 9.12 11.60
C GLU A 83 9.96 9.75 11.01
N GLY A 84 9.84 10.64 10.02
CA GLY A 84 10.97 11.34 9.41
C GLY A 84 11.86 10.49 8.50
N ILE A 85 11.44 9.28 8.17
CA ILE A 85 12.16 8.35 7.28
C ILE A 85 12.04 8.79 5.83
N MET A 86 10.88 9.35 5.45
CA MET A 86 10.51 9.69 4.09
C MET A 86 10.18 11.18 3.93
N PRO A 87 10.70 11.89 2.92
CA PRO A 87 10.32 13.27 2.67
C PRO A 87 8.90 13.38 2.10
N LEU A 88 8.19 14.45 2.46
CA LEU A 88 6.79 14.70 2.07
C LEU A 88 6.53 14.58 0.57
N TRP A 89 7.44 15.12 -0.25
CA TRP A 89 7.25 15.12 -1.71
C TRP A 89 7.23 13.70 -2.31
N MET A 90 8.05 12.78 -1.81
CA MET A 90 8.03 11.37 -2.26
C MET A 90 6.71 10.70 -1.89
N MET A 91 6.25 10.91 -0.66
CA MET A 91 4.95 10.40 -0.20
C MET A 91 3.82 10.93 -1.11
N LEU A 92 3.78 12.24 -1.37
CA LEU A 92 2.74 12.84 -2.22
C LEU A 92 2.75 12.29 -3.64
N VAL A 93 3.93 12.07 -4.23
CA VAL A 93 4.05 11.47 -5.57
C VAL A 93 3.52 10.04 -5.59
N ILE A 94 3.92 9.21 -4.62
CA ILE A 94 3.49 7.80 -4.57
C ILE A 94 1.98 7.69 -4.30
N VAL A 95 1.52 8.32 -3.22
CA VAL A 95 0.12 8.24 -2.77
C VAL A 95 -0.81 8.91 -3.79
N GLY A 96 -0.46 10.11 -4.24
CA GLY A 96 -1.25 10.85 -5.22
C GLY A 96 -1.41 10.08 -6.53
N ARG A 97 -0.30 9.55 -7.07
CA ARG A 97 -0.34 8.71 -8.26
C ARG A 97 -1.19 7.46 -8.05
N ASP A 98 -1.02 6.75 -6.93
CA ASP A 98 -1.72 5.51 -6.69
C ASP A 98 -3.24 5.72 -6.55
N ILE A 99 -3.65 6.79 -5.88
CA ILE A 99 -5.07 7.17 -5.77
C ILE A 99 -5.63 7.57 -7.14
N ILE A 100 -4.96 8.48 -7.86
CA ILE A 100 -5.42 8.97 -9.17
C ILE A 100 -5.60 7.80 -10.14
N MET A 101 -4.61 6.91 -10.22
CA MET A 101 -4.66 5.77 -11.14
C MET A 101 -5.74 4.75 -10.75
N THR A 102 -5.99 4.56 -9.46
CA THR A 102 -7.06 3.69 -8.96
C THR A 102 -8.43 4.27 -9.32
N LEU A 103 -8.64 5.56 -9.08
CA LEU A 103 -9.89 6.23 -9.42
C LEU A 103 -10.17 6.23 -10.93
N LEU A 104 -9.14 6.50 -11.76
CA LEU A 104 -9.27 6.46 -13.21
C LEU A 104 -9.64 5.05 -13.69
N ARG A 105 -8.98 4.01 -13.17
CA ARG A 105 -9.31 2.63 -13.54
C ARG A 105 -10.74 2.28 -13.15
N SER A 106 -11.12 2.51 -11.89
CA SER A 106 -12.47 2.22 -11.41
C SER A 106 -13.54 2.96 -12.20
N TYR A 107 -13.27 4.21 -12.62
CA TYR A 107 -14.18 4.97 -13.47
C TYR A 107 -14.36 4.34 -14.86
N HIS A 108 -13.28 3.88 -15.50
CA HIS A 108 -13.34 3.22 -16.78
C HIS A 108 -14.05 1.86 -16.71
N GLU A 109 -13.75 1.06 -15.69
CA GLU A 109 -14.43 -0.23 -15.44
C GLU A 109 -15.93 -0.03 -15.18
N PHE A 110 -16.31 1.04 -14.49
CA PHE A 110 -17.72 1.39 -14.30
C PHE A 110 -18.43 1.75 -15.62
N LYS A 111 -17.72 2.32 -16.59
CA LYS A 111 -18.23 2.60 -17.96
C LYS A 111 -18.22 1.37 -18.89
N GLY A 112 -17.82 0.20 -18.40
CA GLY A 112 -17.76 -1.03 -19.20
C GLY A 112 -16.48 -1.20 -20.02
N ASN A 113 -15.52 -0.28 -19.89
CA ASN A 113 -14.22 -0.36 -20.57
C ASN A 113 -13.21 -1.09 -19.69
N THR A 114 -12.83 -2.31 -20.06
CA THR A 114 -11.81 -3.08 -19.33
C THR A 114 -10.41 -2.58 -19.67
N MET A 115 -9.64 -2.20 -18.65
CA MET A 115 -8.25 -1.77 -18.84
C MET A 115 -7.27 -2.89 -18.46
N LYS A 116 -6.42 -3.30 -19.40
CA LYS A 116 -5.35 -4.25 -19.12
C LYS A 116 -4.28 -3.61 -18.23
N THR A 117 -4.00 -4.24 -17.10
CA THR A 117 -2.88 -3.83 -16.23
C THR A 117 -1.57 -4.18 -16.91
N SER A 118 -0.68 -3.21 -17.12
CA SER A 118 0.64 -3.47 -17.68
C SER A 118 1.47 -4.32 -16.69
N TYR A 119 2.38 -5.14 -17.23
CA TYR A 119 3.29 -5.96 -16.41
C TYR A 119 4.13 -5.09 -15.46
N ILE A 120 4.60 -3.94 -15.96
CA ILE A 120 5.41 -2.98 -15.19
C ILE A 120 4.63 -2.46 -13.96
N ALA A 121 3.31 -2.22 -14.09
CA ALA A 121 2.48 -1.80 -12.97
C ALA A 121 2.35 -2.87 -11.89
N LYS A 122 2.35 -4.16 -12.25
CA LYS A 122 2.36 -5.28 -11.28
C LYS A 122 3.69 -5.37 -10.55
N VAL A 123 4.81 -5.27 -11.28
CA VAL A 123 6.17 -5.27 -10.72
C VAL A 123 6.34 -4.10 -9.76
N LYS A 124 5.88 -2.89 -10.14
CA LYS A 124 5.90 -1.70 -9.27
C LYS A 124 5.18 -1.96 -7.95
N THR A 125 3.96 -2.51 -7.99
CA THR A 125 3.19 -2.78 -6.77
C THR A 125 3.91 -3.80 -5.88
N PHE A 126 4.50 -4.83 -6.46
CA PHE A 126 5.28 -5.82 -5.73
C PHE A 126 6.51 -5.18 -5.02
N ILE A 127 7.29 -4.38 -5.74
CA ILE A 127 8.45 -3.67 -5.17
C ILE A 127 8.01 -2.73 -4.05
N GLN A 128 6.94 -1.99 -4.25
CA GLN A 128 6.39 -1.06 -3.26
C GLN A 128 5.94 -1.78 -1.98
N MET A 129 5.21 -2.89 -2.10
CA MET A 129 4.77 -3.68 -0.94
C MET A 129 5.96 -4.31 -0.21
N THR A 130 6.93 -4.86 -0.95
CA THR A 130 8.16 -5.41 -0.36
C THR A 130 8.91 -4.35 0.44
N TYR A 131 9.02 -3.14 -0.11
CA TYR A 131 9.66 -2.01 0.58
C TYR A 131 8.90 -1.63 1.87
N ILE A 132 7.56 -1.51 1.81
CA ILE A 132 6.74 -1.21 2.98
C ILE A 132 6.95 -2.26 4.09
N PHE A 133 6.88 -3.54 3.75
CA PHE A 133 7.08 -4.62 4.72
C PHE A 133 8.49 -4.59 5.33
N LEU A 134 9.51 -4.37 4.51
CA LEU A 134 10.90 -4.27 4.98
C LEU A 134 11.04 -3.14 6.01
N ILE A 135 10.60 -1.94 5.69
CA ILE A 135 10.74 -0.78 6.58
C ILE A 135 9.91 -0.96 7.85
N LEU A 136 8.66 -1.40 7.76
CA LEU A 136 7.83 -1.69 8.93
C LEU A 136 8.45 -2.75 9.84
N PHE A 137 9.00 -3.81 9.25
CA PHE A 137 9.68 -4.87 10.01
C PHE A 137 10.91 -4.32 10.76
N LEU A 138 11.73 -3.51 10.09
CA LEU A 138 12.90 -2.88 10.73
C LEU A 138 12.48 -1.93 11.86
N MET A 139 11.46 -1.10 11.63
CA MET A 139 10.94 -0.15 12.64
C MET A 139 10.42 -0.89 13.88
N ILE A 140 9.69 -1.98 13.68
CA ILE A 140 9.17 -2.78 14.81
C ILE A 140 10.29 -3.53 15.53
N THR A 141 11.31 -4.02 14.82
CA THR A 141 12.45 -4.73 15.43
C THR A 141 13.15 -3.85 16.47
N ILE A 142 13.25 -2.55 16.25
CA ILE A 142 13.84 -1.60 17.23
C ILE A 142 13.04 -1.56 18.55
N THR A 143 11.73 -1.88 18.52
CA THR A 143 10.88 -1.85 19.72
C THR A 143 11.04 -3.08 20.60
N PHE A 144 11.63 -4.16 20.08
CA PHE A 144 11.94 -5.34 20.87
C PHE A 144 13.24 -5.15 21.67
N ASN A 145 13.43 -5.99 22.67
CA ASN A 145 14.64 -5.98 23.50
C ASN A 145 15.81 -6.69 22.77
N VAL A 146 16.25 -6.11 21.64
CA VAL A 146 17.41 -6.58 20.87
C VAL A 146 18.68 -5.85 21.30
N ASP A 147 19.85 -6.42 20.93
CA ASP A 147 21.15 -5.84 21.23
C ASP A 147 21.27 -4.38 20.78
N GLY A 148 21.92 -3.56 21.60
CA GLY A 148 22.10 -2.13 21.31
C GLY A 148 22.82 -1.86 19.98
N SER A 149 23.75 -2.73 19.58
CA SER A 149 24.44 -2.67 18.29
C SER A 149 23.47 -2.86 17.10
N LEU A 150 22.54 -3.80 17.21
CA LEU A 150 21.50 -4.02 16.20
C LEU A 150 20.54 -2.83 16.11
N LYS A 151 20.09 -2.28 17.23
CA LYS A 151 19.25 -1.06 17.25
C LYS A 151 19.92 0.09 16.54
N THR A 152 21.19 0.34 16.85
CA THR A 152 21.96 1.42 16.22
C THR A 152 22.13 1.18 14.72
N SER A 153 22.43 -0.03 14.30
CA SER A 153 22.59 -0.39 12.89
C SER A 153 21.29 -0.22 12.09
N ILE A 154 20.17 -0.69 12.64
CA ILE A 154 18.86 -0.52 11.98
C ILE A 154 18.47 0.97 11.91
N SER A 155 18.66 1.72 13.02
CA SER A 155 18.37 3.14 13.03
C SER A 155 19.24 3.89 12.03
N SER A 156 20.53 3.60 11.98
CA SER A 156 21.45 4.20 10.99
C SER A 156 21.03 3.88 9.56
N PHE A 157 20.56 2.66 9.28
CA PHE A 157 20.05 2.31 7.97
C PHE A 157 18.78 3.07 7.61
N LEU A 158 17.79 3.17 8.51
CA LEU A 158 16.52 3.84 8.26
C LEU A 158 16.70 5.32 7.86
N PHE A 159 17.70 5.99 8.43
CA PHE A 159 18.02 7.40 8.15
C PHE A 159 19.23 7.57 7.22
N SER A 160 19.71 6.50 6.57
CA SER A 160 20.85 6.53 5.66
C SER A 160 20.48 7.05 4.27
N GLU A 161 21.49 7.54 3.54
CA GLU A 161 21.36 7.86 2.12
C GLU A 161 20.96 6.64 1.28
N VAL A 162 21.39 5.43 1.69
CA VAL A 162 21.02 4.19 1.01
C VAL A 162 19.51 3.99 1.03
N ASN A 163 18.88 4.13 2.19
CA ASN A 163 17.43 4.04 2.31
C ASN A 163 16.73 5.16 1.53
N TYR A 164 17.28 6.38 1.56
CA TYR A 164 16.76 7.49 0.75
C TYR A 164 16.76 7.16 -0.75
N TYR A 165 17.86 6.61 -1.30
CA TYR A 165 17.93 6.22 -2.71
C TYR A 165 17.01 5.03 -3.05
N LEU A 166 16.81 4.08 -2.13
CA LEU A 166 15.82 3.02 -2.31
C LEU A 166 14.40 3.58 -2.42
N MET A 167 14.02 4.52 -1.53
CA MET A 167 12.73 5.21 -1.62
C MET A 167 12.60 6.03 -2.90
N LEU A 168 13.67 6.73 -3.29
CA LEU A 168 13.70 7.48 -4.54
C LEU A 168 13.44 6.56 -5.74
N LEU A 169 14.05 5.39 -5.77
CA LEU A 169 13.85 4.40 -6.83
C LEU A 169 12.37 3.95 -6.88
N VAL A 170 11.77 3.63 -5.74
CA VAL A 170 10.33 3.29 -5.66
C VAL A 170 9.47 4.45 -6.16
N THR A 171 9.82 5.68 -5.81
CA THR A 171 9.11 6.90 -6.24
C THR A 171 9.21 7.09 -7.74
N LEU A 172 10.41 6.97 -8.32
CA LEU A 172 10.64 7.11 -9.76
C LEU A 172 9.93 6.04 -10.58
N ILE A 173 9.98 4.77 -10.15
CA ILE A 173 9.22 3.69 -10.80
C ILE A 173 7.72 3.98 -10.72
N THR A 174 7.24 4.46 -9.59
CA THR A 174 5.84 4.82 -9.40
C THR A 174 5.43 5.96 -10.32
N PHE A 175 6.23 7.02 -10.39
CA PHE A 175 5.99 8.16 -11.28
C PHE A 175 6.01 7.74 -12.75
N TYR A 176 7.04 7.01 -13.18
CA TYR A 176 7.16 6.50 -14.54
C TYR A 176 5.95 5.68 -14.97
N THR A 177 5.49 4.75 -14.11
CA THR A 177 4.30 3.94 -14.42
C THR A 177 3.00 4.74 -14.43
N GLY A 178 2.95 5.90 -13.77
CA GLY A 178 1.83 6.85 -13.88
C GLY A 178 1.84 7.57 -15.23
N VAL A 179 3.01 8.07 -15.63
CA VAL A 179 3.18 8.80 -16.92
C VAL A 179 2.95 7.86 -18.10
N SER A 180 3.54 6.65 -18.10
CA SER A 180 3.39 5.67 -19.19
C SER A 180 1.93 5.27 -19.43
N TYR A 181 1.09 5.31 -18.40
CA TYR A 181 -0.32 5.01 -18.53
C TYR A 181 -1.07 5.98 -19.48
N PHE A 182 -0.72 7.27 -19.47
CA PHE A 182 -1.34 8.26 -20.34
C PHE A 182 -0.91 8.11 -21.80
N PHE A 183 0.26 7.52 -22.05
CA PHE A 183 0.77 7.30 -23.42
C PHE A 183 0.37 5.94 -23.99
N GLU A 184 0.06 4.96 -23.16
CA GLU A 184 -0.45 3.66 -23.60
C GLU A 184 -1.98 3.74 -23.81
N LYS A 185 -2.43 4.00 -25.07
CA LYS A 185 -3.85 3.85 -25.48
C LYS A 185 -4.25 2.37 -25.47
N LYS A 186 -4.45 1.79 -24.30
CA LYS A 186 -4.91 0.40 -24.14
C LYS A 186 -6.39 0.35 -23.76
N TYR A 187 -7.22 1.07 -24.50
CA TYR A 187 -8.66 0.85 -24.48
C TYR A 187 -8.96 -0.34 -25.39
N GLN A 188 -9.38 -1.45 -24.83
CA GLN A 188 -10.15 -2.41 -25.59
C GLN A 188 -11.61 -1.99 -25.43
N GLU A 189 -12.22 -1.48 -26.50
CA GLU A 189 -13.66 -1.37 -26.63
C GLU A 189 -14.21 -2.80 -26.42
N GLY A 190 -15.07 -2.96 -25.41
CA GLY A 190 -15.71 -4.24 -25.15
C GLY A 190 -16.60 -4.58 -26.34
N VAL A 191 -16.33 -5.73 -26.98
CA VAL A 191 -17.23 -6.40 -27.94
C VAL A 191 -18.34 -7.07 -27.16
#